data_b4b3bebeee3fe16c0e687b666d1529bc
#
_entry.id   b4b3bebeee3fe16c0e687b666d1529bc
#
_cell.length_a   1.000
_cell.length_b   1.000
_cell.length_c   1.000
_cell.angle_alpha   90.00
_cell.angle_beta   90.00
_cell.angle_gamma   90.00
#
_symmetry.space_group_name_H-M   'P 1'
#
loop_
_entity.id
_entity.type
_entity.pdbx_description
1 polymer ?
#
loop_
_entity_poly.entity_id
_entity_poly.type
_entity_poly.pdbx_seq_one_letter_code
_entity_poly.pdbx_strand_id
1 'polypeptide(L)'
;MERKKMQNDKSFLGKEPVGRLLFQLAIPTVMAQIINMLYNVVDRIYIGHIPGSGALALTGVGVCMPIILIVSAFASMVGSGGAPRATIAMGKNEEDQAEQILGNCVTLQLIISVILTTVLLTFGRQILLAFGASENTIEYACAYLNIYAIGTIFVQLTLGMNTFITAQGFAKIGMLSVLIGAVANIVLDPIFIFKFGMGVRGAGLATVISQAMSCTWVMAFLLGKKTYLRIKRRNMRLKKNVVVPTLTLGLAAFIMQSSESIISVCFNSSLLRYGGDLAVGAMTILTSVMQFAMLPLQGLGQGAQPIISYNYGAHNAKRVKETFGLLVKVNLCYSIILWLCVQLFPGTFVSMFTSDAQLLTFGKSALRIYMAVMFVFGIQVACQLTFSALGNAKASIMVAVMRKFILLIPLIYLLPHLFAKNPLMAVYLAEPVADTLSVIFASTLFAFQFKKAVREMEGE
;
A
#
# COMPACT_ATOMS: atom_id res chain seq x y z
N MET A 1 -8.88 -23.18 26.69
CA MET A 1 -10.29 -22.83 26.52
C MET A 1 -10.53 -21.33 26.63
N GLU A 2 -9.94 -20.62 27.59
CA GLU A 2 -10.05 -19.16 27.75
C GLU A 2 -9.55 -18.35 26.53
N ARG A 3 -8.42 -18.73 25.90
CA ARG A 3 -7.91 -18.06 24.67
C ARG A 3 -8.90 -18.08 23.50
N LYS A 4 -9.71 -19.14 23.33
CA LYS A 4 -10.76 -19.22 22.30
C LYS A 4 -11.99 -18.38 22.64
N LYS A 5 -12.29 -18.19 23.95
CA LYS A 5 -13.39 -17.30 24.38
C LYS A 5 -13.02 -15.82 24.23
N MET A 6 -11.75 -15.44 24.51
CA MET A 6 -11.29 -14.05 24.37
C MET A 6 -11.22 -13.59 22.89
N GLN A 7 -10.93 -14.48 21.95
CA GLN A 7 -10.98 -14.14 20.50
C GLN A 7 -12.41 -13.95 19.95
N ASN A 8 -13.45 -14.37 20.68
CA ASN A 8 -14.85 -14.16 20.32
C ASN A 8 -15.46 -12.90 20.93
N ASP A 9 -14.72 -12.16 21.75
CA ASP A 9 -15.15 -10.89 22.34
C ASP A 9 -14.43 -9.72 21.66
N LYS A 10 -15.18 -8.88 20.92
CA LYS A 10 -14.67 -7.66 20.26
C LYS A 10 -13.90 -6.73 21.22
N SER A 11 -14.13 -6.86 22.53
CA SER A 11 -13.47 -6.03 23.56
C SER A 11 -11.99 -6.36 23.76
N PHE A 12 -11.45 -7.43 23.14
CA PHE A 12 -10.01 -7.78 23.27
C PHE A 12 -9.10 -6.64 22.79
N LEU A 13 -9.52 -5.86 21.75
CA LEU A 13 -8.79 -4.68 21.28
C LEU A 13 -8.65 -3.60 22.36
N GLY A 14 -9.59 -3.55 23.31
CA GLY A 14 -9.57 -2.63 24.44
C GLY A 14 -8.99 -3.22 25.74
N LYS A 15 -8.78 -4.54 25.84
CA LYS A 15 -8.42 -5.22 27.12
C LYS A 15 -7.04 -5.85 27.14
N GLU A 16 -6.58 -6.46 26.02
CA GLU A 16 -5.26 -7.13 25.99
C GLU A 16 -4.11 -6.13 26.10
N PRO A 17 -2.96 -6.52 26.69
CA PRO A 17 -1.77 -5.66 26.77
C PRO A 17 -1.36 -5.15 25.37
N VAL A 18 -1.16 -3.84 25.26
CA VAL A 18 -0.92 -3.15 23.96
C VAL A 18 0.27 -3.75 23.21
N GLY A 19 1.39 -4.02 23.92
CA GLY A 19 2.59 -4.57 23.27
C GLY A 19 2.34 -5.92 22.62
N ARG A 20 1.67 -6.84 23.36
CA ARG A 20 1.33 -8.17 22.85
C ARG A 20 0.37 -8.08 21.68
N LEU A 21 -0.66 -7.25 21.82
CA LEU A 21 -1.69 -7.08 20.82
C LEU A 21 -1.11 -6.46 19.52
N LEU A 22 -0.25 -5.45 19.64
CA LEU A 22 0.41 -4.85 18.51
C LEU A 22 1.19 -5.88 17.67
N PHE A 23 2.06 -6.67 18.32
CA PHE A 23 2.83 -7.68 17.58
C PHE A 23 1.96 -8.82 17.06
N GLN A 24 0.91 -9.21 17.76
CA GLN A 24 -0.04 -10.22 17.30
C GLN A 24 -0.77 -9.81 16.02
N LEU A 25 -1.04 -8.52 15.84
CA LEU A 25 -1.68 -7.98 14.65
C LEU A 25 -0.66 -7.57 13.59
N ALA A 26 0.48 -7.00 13.98
CA ALA A 26 1.49 -6.50 13.05
C ALA A 26 2.26 -7.61 12.33
N ILE A 27 2.61 -8.71 13.01
CA ILE A 27 3.37 -9.79 12.36
C ILE A 27 2.61 -10.38 11.16
N PRO A 28 1.31 -10.74 11.25
CA PRO A 28 0.58 -11.23 10.09
C PRO A 28 0.45 -10.17 8.99
N THR A 29 0.29 -8.88 9.31
CA THR A 29 0.19 -7.83 8.29
C THR A 29 1.52 -7.60 7.59
N VAL A 30 2.65 -7.61 8.30
CA VAL A 30 4.00 -7.56 7.70
C VAL A 30 4.22 -8.77 6.79
N MET A 31 3.88 -9.97 7.27
CA MET A 31 4.00 -11.19 6.45
C MET A 31 3.15 -11.12 5.17
N ALA A 32 1.93 -10.59 5.27
CA ALA A 32 1.07 -10.37 4.11
C ALA A 32 1.72 -9.45 3.06
N GLN A 33 2.35 -8.35 3.50
CA GLN A 33 3.07 -7.44 2.60
C GLN A 33 4.26 -8.14 1.90
N ILE A 34 5.05 -8.91 2.66
CA ILE A 34 6.20 -9.66 2.12
C ILE A 34 5.71 -10.71 1.10
N ILE A 35 4.68 -11.49 1.44
CA ILE A 35 4.10 -12.49 0.53
C ILE A 35 3.60 -11.83 -0.75
N ASN A 36 2.90 -10.70 -0.62
CA ASN A 36 2.39 -9.94 -1.75
C ASN A 36 3.51 -9.46 -2.69
N MET A 37 4.62 -9.01 -2.14
CA MET A 37 5.78 -8.60 -2.93
C MET A 37 6.46 -9.79 -3.60
N LEU A 38 6.66 -10.89 -2.87
CA LEU A 38 7.33 -12.07 -3.41
C LEU A 38 6.57 -12.67 -4.60
N TYR A 39 5.25 -12.81 -4.50
CA TYR A 39 4.49 -13.38 -5.61
C TYR A 39 4.54 -12.47 -6.86
N ASN A 40 4.54 -11.15 -6.70
CA ASN A 40 4.70 -10.21 -7.82
C ASN A 40 6.06 -10.37 -8.52
N VAL A 41 7.11 -10.69 -7.77
CA VAL A 41 8.44 -10.98 -8.34
C VAL A 41 8.41 -12.30 -9.11
N VAL A 42 7.81 -13.35 -8.55
CA VAL A 42 7.71 -14.67 -9.19
C VAL A 42 6.89 -14.61 -10.48
N ASP A 43 5.76 -13.91 -10.48
CA ASP A 43 4.93 -13.69 -11.67
C ASP A 43 5.74 -13.06 -12.82
N ARG A 44 6.52 -12.00 -12.51
CA ARG A 44 7.40 -11.37 -13.51
C ARG A 44 8.50 -12.29 -14.03
N ILE A 45 9.04 -13.17 -13.18
CA ILE A 45 10.02 -14.18 -13.59
C ILE A 45 9.38 -15.13 -14.61
N TYR A 46 8.20 -15.64 -14.34
CA TYR A 46 7.50 -16.52 -15.29
C TYR A 46 7.18 -15.82 -16.62
N ILE A 47 6.68 -14.59 -16.58
CA ILE A 47 6.39 -13.81 -17.80
C ILE A 47 7.67 -13.57 -18.61
N GLY A 48 8.79 -13.25 -17.96
CA GLY A 48 10.08 -13.03 -18.62
C GLY A 48 10.66 -14.28 -19.30
N HIS A 49 10.24 -15.47 -18.86
CA HIS A 49 10.69 -16.76 -19.42
C HIS A 49 9.75 -17.34 -20.48
N ILE A 50 8.76 -16.58 -20.96
CA ILE A 50 7.88 -17.02 -22.06
C ILE A 50 8.72 -17.26 -23.33
N PRO A 51 8.70 -18.47 -23.93
CA PRO A 51 9.52 -18.79 -25.10
C PRO A 51 9.26 -17.84 -26.28
N GLY A 52 10.31 -17.28 -26.85
CA GLY A 52 10.27 -16.43 -28.05
C GLY A 52 9.78 -15.00 -27.85
N SER A 53 9.08 -14.68 -26.76
CA SER A 53 8.49 -13.36 -26.53
C SER A 53 8.64 -12.81 -25.10
N GLY A 54 9.40 -13.47 -24.24
CA GLY A 54 9.48 -13.13 -22.81
C GLY A 54 9.87 -11.68 -22.53
N ALA A 55 10.86 -11.12 -23.22
CA ALA A 55 11.27 -9.75 -23.05
C ALA A 55 10.18 -8.74 -23.45
N LEU A 56 9.52 -8.94 -24.60
CA LEU A 56 8.41 -8.09 -25.06
C LEU A 56 7.19 -8.23 -24.17
N ALA A 57 6.90 -9.46 -23.74
CA ALA A 57 5.82 -9.77 -22.81
C ALA A 57 6.03 -9.06 -21.45
N LEU A 58 7.23 -9.19 -20.88
CA LEU A 58 7.60 -8.54 -19.62
C LEU A 58 7.49 -7.01 -19.71
N THR A 59 7.97 -6.44 -20.81
CA THR A 59 7.87 -5.00 -21.09
C THR A 59 6.39 -4.58 -21.22
N GLY A 60 5.60 -5.33 -21.99
CA GLY A 60 4.16 -5.06 -22.17
C GLY A 60 3.39 -5.10 -20.84
N VAL A 61 3.62 -6.13 -20.01
CA VAL A 61 3.01 -6.20 -18.66
C VAL A 61 3.55 -5.08 -17.76
N GLY A 62 4.82 -4.70 -17.91
CA GLY A 62 5.41 -3.57 -17.19
C GLY A 62 4.67 -2.26 -17.42
N VAL A 63 4.22 -2.00 -18.65
CA VAL A 63 3.39 -0.81 -18.98
C VAL A 63 2.00 -0.86 -18.34
N CYS A 64 1.48 -2.06 -18.00
CA CYS A 64 0.22 -2.19 -17.27
C CYS A 64 0.34 -1.81 -15.77
N MET A 65 1.56 -1.82 -15.19
CA MET A 65 1.77 -1.63 -13.75
C MET A 65 1.20 -0.32 -13.20
N PRO A 66 1.39 0.86 -13.83
CA PRO A 66 0.77 2.10 -13.35
C PRO A 66 -0.75 2.02 -13.30
N ILE A 67 -1.37 1.33 -14.27
CA ILE A 67 -2.83 1.13 -14.33
C ILE A 67 -3.28 0.24 -13.17
N ILE A 68 -2.58 -0.86 -12.93
CA ILE A 68 -2.83 -1.79 -11.82
C ILE A 68 -2.72 -1.07 -10.47
N LEU A 69 -1.72 -0.19 -10.31
CA LEU A 69 -1.56 0.63 -9.10
C LEU A 69 -2.73 1.60 -8.91
N ILE A 70 -3.24 2.22 -9.98
CA ILE A 70 -4.42 3.09 -9.90
C ILE A 70 -5.66 2.28 -9.51
N VAL A 71 -5.88 1.11 -10.10
CA VAL A 71 -6.98 0.20 -9.72
C VAL A 71 -6.88 -0.15 -8.24
N SER A 72 -5.69 -0.51 -7.75
CA SER A 72 -5.45 -0.83 -6.34
C SER A 72 -5.63 0.40 -5.44
N ALA A 73 -5.30 1.61 -5.93
CA ALA A 73 -5.50 2.86 -5.18
C ALA A 73 -6.99 3.13 -4.91
N PHE A 74 -7.89 2.84 -5.85
CA PHE A 74 -9.34 2.92 -5.62
C PHE A 74 -9.81 1.92 -4.56
N ALA A 75 -9.32 0.69 -4.59
CA ALA A 75 -9.64 -0.30 -3.55
C ALA A 75 -9.15 0.16 -2.17
N SER A 76 -7.92 0.67 -2.11
CA SER A 76 -7.33 1.22 -0.89
C SER A 76 -8.09 2.45 -0.38
N MET A 77 -8.59 3.31 -1.27
CA MET A 77 -9.38 4.48 -0.88
C MET A 77 -10.63 4.07 -0.09
N VAL A 78 -11.39 3.11 -0.59
CA VAL A 78 -12.61 2.66 0.10
C VAL A 78 -12.26 1.88 1.37
N GLY A 79 -11.27 0.98 1.31
CA GLY A 79 -10.84 0.16 2.44
C GLY A 79 -10.25 0.98 3.59
N SER A 80 -9.25 1.81 3.30
CA SER A 80 -8.56 2.65 4.30
C SER A 80 -9.44 3.77 4.83
N GLY A 81 -10.46 4.19 4.09
CA GLY A 81 -11.43 5.17 4.57
C GLY A 81 -12.53 4.55 5.40
N GLY A 82 -12.99 3.35 5.05
CA GLY A 82 -14.09 2.67 5.72
C GLY A 82 -13.70 1.91 6.98
N ALA A 83 -12.62 1.13 6.91
CA ALA A 83 -12.24 0.24 7.99
C ALA A 83 -11.94 0.95 9.33
N PRO A 84 -11.16 2.03 9.40
CA PRO A 84 -10.95 2.76 10.66
C PRO A 84 -12.26 3.32 11.23
N ARG A 85 -13.13 3.87 10.38
CA ARG A 85 -14.44 4.41 10.79
C ARG A 85 -15.34 3.33 11.36
N ALA A 86 -15.37 2.15 10.74
CA ALA A 86 -16.12 1.00 11.26
C ALA A 86 -15.55 0.55 12.61
N THR A 87 -14.23 0.54 12.79
CA THR A 87 -13.60 0.16 14.05
C THR A 87 -13.84 1.20 15.15
N ILE A 88 -13.84 2.49 14.82
CA ILE A 88 -14.25 3.56 15.75
C ILE A 88 -15.72 3.34 16.22
N ALA A 89 -16.62 3.04 15.29
CA ALA A 89 -18.01 2.73 15.62
C ALA A 89 -18.13 1.47 16.50
N MET A 90 -17.30 0.44 16.26
CA MET A 90 -17.21 -0.74 17.14
C MET A 90 -16.78 -0.36 18.56
N GLY A 91 -15.80 0.55 18.70
CA GLY A 91 -15.33 1.05 19.99
C GLY A 91 -16.41 1.81 20.74
N LYS A 92 -17.28 2.53 20.03
CA LYS A 92 -18.48 3.21 20.58
C LYS A 92 -19.63 2.27 20.89
N ASN A 93 -19.52 0.98 20.59
CA ASN A 93 -20.60 -0.01 20.63
C ASN A 93 -21.78 0.29 19.66
N GLU A 94 -21.53 1.03 18.57
CA GLU A 94 -22.47 1.33 17.49
C GLU A 94 -22.37 0.30 16.37
N GLU A 95 -22.75 -0.95 16.64
CA GLU A 95 -22.55 -2.09 15.69
C GLU A 95 -23.32 -1.89 14.38
N ASP A 96 -24.56 -1.41 14.45
CA ASP A 96 -25.37 -1.15 13.25
C ASP A 96 -24.71 -0.10 12.34
N GLN A 97 -24.07 0.93 12.90
CA GLN A 97 -23.34 1.93 12.16
C GLN A 97 -22.06 1.32 11.52
N ALA A 98 -21.33 0.50 12.27
CA ALA A 98 -20.14 -0.18 11.78
C ALA A 98 -20.48 -1.13 10.60
N GLU A 99 -21.55 -1.92 10.72
CA GLU A 99 -22.03 -2.78 9.64
C GLU A 99 -22.58 -1.99 8.44
N GLN A 100 -23.17 -0.81 8.69
CA GLN A 100 -23.61 0.08 7.62
C GLN A 100 -22.44 0.64 6.82
N ILE A 101 -21.33 1.01 7.50
CA ILE A 101 -20.10 1.44 6.82
C ILE A 101 -19.55 0.30 5.96
N LEU A 102 -19.45 -0.93 6.50
CA LEU A 102 -19.01 -2.11 5.74
C LEU A 102 -19.90 -2.35 4.51
N GLY A 103 -21.23 -2.38 4.67
CA GLY A 103 -22.16 -2.62 3.56
C GLY A 103 -22.08 -1.55 2.47
N ASN A 104 -21.97 -0.27 2.85
CA ASN A 104 -21.76 0.83 1.90
C ASN A 104 -20.43 0.69 1.16
N CYS A 105 -19.34 0.28 1.84
CA CYS A 105 -18.05 0.06 1.21
C CYS A 105 -18.08 -1.10 0.21
N VAL A 106 -18.78 -2.20 0.50
CA VAL A 106 -18.99 -3.29 -0.48
C VAL A 106 -19.66 -2.75 -1.74
N THR A 107 -20.75 -1.99 -1.60
CA THR A 107 -21.45 -1.41 -2.74
C THR A 107 -20.58 -0.43 -3.52
N LEU A 108 -19.80 0.42 -2.83
CA LEU A 108 -18.84 1.32 -3.49
C LEU A 108 -17.79 0.54 -4.29
N GLN A 109 -17.22 -0.52 -3.72
CA GLN A 109 -16.24 -1.37 -4.43
C GLN A 109 -16.85 -2.01 -5.68
N LEU A 110 -18.09 -2.48 -5.61
CA LEU A 110 -18.81 -3.02 -6.76
C LEU A 110 -19.03 -1.97 -7.86
N ILE A 111 -19.47 -0.78 -7.50
CA ILE A 111 -19.68 0.32 -8.46
C ILE A 111 -18.35 0.74 -9.09
N ILE A 112 -17.32 0.96 -8.28
CA ILE A 112 -15.99 1.33 -8.77
C ILE A 112 -15.43 0.24 -9.69
N SER A 113 -15.61 -1.03 -9.35
CA SER A 113 -15.13 -2.15 -10.19
C SER A 113 -15.80 -2.15 -11.56
N VAL A 114 -17.12 -1.93 -11.62
CA VAL A 114 -17.86 -1.84 -12.90
C VAL A 114 -17.37 -0.65 -13.74
N ILE A 115 -17.20 0.52 -13.11
CA ILE A 115 -16.68 1.71 -13.80
C ILE A 115 -15.27 1.43 -14.34
N LEU A 116 -14.36 0.93 -13.50
CA LEU A 116 -12.99 0.64 -13.91
C LEU A 116 -12.93 -0.42 -15.01
N THR A 117 -13.69 -1.51 -14.88
CA THR A 117 -13.78 -2.54 -15.93
C THR A 117 -14.24 -1.93 -17.25
N THR A 118 -15.31 -1.13 -17.23
CA THR A 118 -15.83 -0.48 -18.44
C THR A 118 -14.79 0.46 -19.06
N VAL A 119 -14.14 1.29 -18.25
CA VAL A 119 -13.10 2.22 -18.73
C VAL A 119 -11.91 1.47 -19.32
N LEU A 120 -11.42 0.44 -18.64
CA LEU A 120 -10.26 -0.33 -19.08
C LEU A 120 -10.54 -1.16 -20.34
N LEU A 121 -11.73 -1.74 -20.48
CA LEU A 121 -12.10 -2.46 -21.71
C LEU A 121 -12.35 -1.54 -22.90
N THR A 122 -12.89 -0.33 -22.66
CA THR A 122 -13.19 0.62 -23.73
C THR A 122 -11.98 1.43 -24.17
N PHE A 123 -11.19 1.94 -23.20
CA PHE A 123 -10.09 2.87 -23.42
C PHE A 123 -8.71 2.27 -23.12
N GLY A 124 -8.62 1.00 -22.78
CA GLY A 124 -7.38 0.37 -22.31
C GLY A 124 -6.22 0.50 -23.29
N ARG A 125 -6.47 0.33 -24.61
CA ARG A 125 -5.43 0.51 -25.63
C ARG A 125 -4.90 1.93 -25.66
N GLN A 126 -5.77 2.95 -25.62
CA GLN A 126 -5.38 4.36 -25.61
C GLN A 126 -4.60 4.72 -24.35
N ILE A 127 -5.06 4.22 -23.21
CA ILE A 127 -4.38 4.42 -21.92
C ILE A 127 -2.99 3.80 -21.96
N LEU A 128 -2.84 2.56 -22.43
CA LEU A 128 -1.55 1.90 -22.56
C LEU A 128 -0.58 2.64 -23.46
N LEU A 129 -1.05 3.15 -24.60
CA LEU A 129 -0.24 3.99 -25.51
C LEU A 129 0.21 5.29 -24.81
N ALA A 130 -0.68 5.93 -24.06
CA ALA A 130 -0.34 7.12 -23.27
C ALA A 130 0.67 6.83 -22.16
N PHE A 131 0.70 5.61 -21.60
CA PHE A 131 1.67 5.16 -20.62
C PHE A 131 2.97 4.60 -21.23
N GLY A 132 3.13 4.68 -22.56
CA GLY A 132 4.40 4.37 -23.24
C GLY A 132 4.49 2.97 -23.87
N ALA A 133 3.38 2.29 -24.10
CA ALA A 133 3.38 1.07 -24.90
C ALA A 133 3.82 1.37 -26.33
N SER A 134 4.78 0.60 -26.85
CA SER A 134 5.23 0.67 -28.24
C SER A 134 4.39 -0.24 -29.14
N GLU A 135 4.53 -0.09 -30.46
CA GLU A 135 3.86 -0.97 -31.44
C GLU A 135 4.19 -2.46 -31.20
N ASN A 136 5.38 -2.77 -30.72
CA ASN A 136 5.83 -4.14 -30.43
C ASN A 136 5.29 -4.70 -29.11
N THR A 137 4.92 -3.85 -28.15
CA THR A 137 4.53 -4.28 -26.80
C THR A 137 3.02 -4.13 -26.54
N ILE A 138 2.33 -3.31 -27.36
CA ILE A 138 0.91 -2.99 -27.14
C ILE A 138 0.00 -4.22 -27.14
N GLU A 139 0.26 -5.20 -28.02
CA GLU A 139 -0.57 -6.41 -28.11
C GLU A 139 -0.42 -7.28 -26.86
N TYR A 140 0.79 -7.41 -26.30
CA TYR A 140 1.02 -8.10 -25.04
C TYR A 140 0.36 -7.38 -23.86
N ALA A 141 0.50 -6.04 -23.81
CA ALA A 141 -0.11 -5.21 -22.79
C ALA A 141 -1.65 -5.29 -22.84
N CYS A 142 -2.26 -5.18 -24.02
CA CYS A 142 -3.72 -5.33 -24.20
C CYS A 142 -4.20 -6.74 -23.82
N ALA A 143 -3.45 -7.78 -24.21
CA ALA A 143 -3.79 -9.16 -23.89
C ALA A 143 -3.85 -9.41 -22.38
N TYR A 144 -2.92 -8.84 -21.62
CA TYR A 144 -2.93 -8.90 -20.15
C TYR A 144 -4.03 -8.03 -19.55
N LEU A 145 -4.09 -6.74 -19.97
CA LEU A 145 -4.98 -5.76 -19.35
C LEU A 145 -6.45 -6.10 -19.54
N ASN A 146 -6.84 -6.62 -20.69
CA ASN A 146 -8.25 -7.00 -20.96
C ASN A 146 -8.72 -8.11 -20.01
N ILE A 147 -7.88 -9.11 -19.73
CA ILE A 147 -8.20 -10.19 -18.78
C ILE A 147 -8.23 -9.62 -17.36
N TYR A 148 -7.22 -8.81 -16.99
CA TYR A 148 -7.15 -8.16 -15.69
C TYR A 148 -8.37 -7.26 -15.44
N ALA A 149 -8.83 -6.51 -16.46
CA ALA A 149 -9.98 -5.63 -16.37
C ALA A 149 -11.26 -6.39 -15.97
N ILE A 150 -11.49 -7.58 -16.52
CA ILE A 150 -12.63 -8.44 -16.13
C ILE A 150 -12.48 -8.88 -14.66
N GLY A 151 -11.25 -9.13 -14.22
CA GLY A 151 -10.93 -9.53 -12.85
C GLY A 151 -10.94 -8.39 -11.82
N THR A 152 -11.09 -7.14 -12.25
CA THR A 152 -11.03 -5.95 -11.37
C THR A 152 -12.00 -6.02 -10.18
N ILE A 153 -13.16 -6.65 -10.35
CA ILE A 153 -14.13 -6.86 -9.27
C ILE A 153 -13.53 -7.67 -8.11
N PHE A 154 -12.78 -8.73 -8.42
CA PHE A 154 -12.12 -9.55 -7.39
C PHE A 154 -11.01 -8.78 -6.69
N VAL A 155 -10.23 -8.00 -7.44
CA VAL A 155 -9.17 -7.14 -6.90
C VAL A 155 -9.75 -6.09 -5.94
N GLN A 156 -10.81 -5.40 -6.36
CA GLN A 156 -11.48 -4.37 -5.57
C GLN A 156 -12.02 -4.96 -4.26
N LEU A 157 -12.78 -6.04 -4.34
CA LEU A 157 -13.35 -6.69 -3.17
C LEU A 157 -12.27 -7.29 -2.25
N THR A 158 -11.24 -7.94 -2.81
CA THR A 158 -10.17 -8.51 -2.00
C THR A 158 -9.43 -7.44 -1.22
N LEU A 159 -8.87 -6.45 -1.90
CA LEU A 159 -8.04 -5.41 -1.26
C LEU A 159 -8.88 -4.53 -0.32
N GLY A 160 -10.05 -4.09 -0.78
CA GLY A 160 -10.90 -3.20 0.01
C GLY A 160 -11.51 -3.87 1.23
N MET A 161 -11.99 -5.11 1.10
CA MET A 161 -12.67 -5.80 2.20
C MET A 161 -11.72 -6.49 3.17
N ASN A 162 -10.51 -6.89 2.72
CA ASN A 162 -9.48 -7.44 3.61
C ASN A 162 -9.07 -6.46 4.72
N THR A 163 -9.11 -5.16 4.45
CA THR A 163 -8.86 -4.12 5.46
C THR A 163 -9.87 -4.19 6.61
N PHE A 164 -11.15 -4.51 6.33
CA PHE A 164 -12.17 -4.68 7.36
C PHE A 164 -11.95 -5.93 8.21
N ILE A 165 -11.37 -7.00 7.64
CA ILE A 165 -11.01 -8.20 8.41
C ILE A 165 -9.90 -7.86 9.40
N THR A 166 -8.85 -7.18 8.93
CA THR A 166 -7.72 -6.74 9.77
C THR A 166 -8.18 -5.73 10.83
N ALA A 167 -9.05 -4.79 10.45
CA ALA A 167 -9.59 -3.76 11.34
C ALA A 167 -10.44 -4.31 12.49
N GLN A 168 -11.02 -5.50 12.34
CA GLN A 168 -11.69 -6.22 13.42
C GLN A 168 -10.72 -7.01 14.31
N GLY A 169 -9.41 -6.96 14.04
CA GLY A 169 -8.38 -7.71 14.76
C GLY A 169 -8.09 -9.12 14.21
N PHE A 170 -8.68 -9.52 13.10
CA PHE A 170 -8.45 -10.83 12.47
C PHE A 170 -7.29 -10.79 11.45
N ALA A 171 -6.15 -10.18 11.83
CA ALA A 171 -5.00 -10.00 10.95
C ALA A 171 -4.48 -11.32 10.33
N LYS A 172 -4.54 -12.44 11.07
CA LYS A 172 -4.18 -13.77 10.54
C LYS A 172 -5.10 -14.22 9.41
N ILE A 173 -6.39 -13.95 9.51
CA ILE A 173 -7.37 -14.28 8.46
C ILE A 173 -7.12 -13.41 7.22
N GLY A 174 -6.81 -12.12 7.43
CA GLY A 174 -6.40 -11.22 6.36
C GLY A 174 -5.12 -11.67 5.67
N MET A 175 -4.10 -12.09 6.40
CA MET A 175 -2.87 -12.66 5.85
C MET A 175 -3.14 -13.93 5.03
N LEU A 176 -4.01 -14.81 5.52
CA LEU A 176 -4.35 -16.05 4.81
C LEU A 176 -5.01 -15.76 3.45
N SER A 177 -5.79 -14.70 3.30
CA SER A 177 -6.35 -14.32 1.99
C SER A 177 -5.26 -14.00 0.98
N VAL A 178 -4.21 -13.26 1.41
CA VAL A 178 -3.04 -12.94 0.57
C VAL A 178 -2.24 -14.20 0.24
N LEU A 179 -2.03 -15.08 1.22
CA LEU A 179 -1.31 -16.34 1.04
C LEU A 179 -2.05 -17.26 0.03
N ILE A 180 -3.36 -17.39 0.13
CA ILE A 180 -4.17 -18.18 -0.81
C ILE A 180 -3.99 -17.65 -2.23
N GLY A 181 -4.10 -16.35 -2.44
CA GLY A 181 -3.90 -15.73 -3.74
C GLY A 181 -2.48 -15.94 -4.27
N ALA A 182 -1.47 -15.72 -3.44
CA ALA A 182 -0.06 -15.87 -3.82
C ALA A 182 0.26 -17.32 -4.23
N VAL A 183 -0.14 -18.30 -3.42
CA VAL A 183 0.09 -19.72 -3.72
C VAL A 183 -0.67 -20.14 -4.99
N ALA A 184 -1.92 -19.72 -5.13
CA ALA A 184 -2.71 -20.01 -6.32
C ALA A 184 -2.05 -19.42 -7.58
N ASN A 185 -1.57 -18.16 -7.52
CA ASN A 185 -0.90 -17.52 -8.66
C ASN A 185 0.40 -18.26 -9.03
N ILE A 186 1.29 -18.52 -8.07
CA ILE A 186 2.56 -19.23 -8.29
C ILE A 186 2.34 -20.62 -8.91
N VAL A 187 1.25 -21.30 -8.57
CA VAL A 187 0.92 -22.63 -9.11
C VAL A 187 0.26 -22.52 -10.49
N LEU A 188 -0.64 -21.56 -10.70
CA LEU A 188 -1.41 -21.41 -11.93
C LEU A 188 -0.61 -20.78 -13.06
N ASP A 189 0.33 -19.87 -12.77
CA ASP A 189 1.16 -19.22 -13.77
C ASP A 189 1.88 -20.23 -14.68
N PRO A 190 2.70 -21.16 -14.18
CA PRO A 190 3.40 -22.11 -15.05
C PRO A 190 2.43 -23.03 -15.82
N ILE A 191 1.27 -23.33 -15.26
CA ILE A 191 0.27 -24.17 -15.93
C ILE A 191 -0.33 -23.43 -17.12
N PHE A 192 -0.77 -22.19 -16.95
CA PHE A 192 -1.41 -21.45 -18.04
C PHE A 192 -0.39 -20.88 -19.02
N ILE A 193 0.76 -20.37 -18.53
CA ILE A 193 1.77 -19.77 -19.38
C ILE A 193 2.44 -20.81 -20.26
N PHE A 194 2.95 -21.90 -19.66
CA PHE A 194 3.80 -22.87 -20.34
C PHE A 194 3.05 -24.14 -20.78
N LYS A 195 2.33 -24.80 -19.86
CA LYS A 195 1.66 -26.08 -20.17
C LYS A 195 0.52 -25.90 -21.16
N PHE A 196 -0.31 -24.85 -21.00
CA PHE A 196 -1.39 -24.54 -21.95
C PHE A 196 -0.94 -23.59 -23.07
N GLY A 197 0.29 -23.09 -23.04
CA GLY A 197 0.85 -22.23 -24.09
C GLY A 197 0.15 -20.88 -24.26
N MET A 198 -0.58 -20.40 -23.22
CA MET A 198 -1.34 -19.16 -23.29
C MET A 198 -0.49 -17.89 -23.20
N GLY A 199 0.80 -18.02 -22.86
CA GLY A 199 1.72 -16.89 -22.73
C GLY A 199 1.19 -15.82 -21.76
N VAL A 200 1.23 -14.54 -22.16
CA VAL A 200 0.80 -13.40 -21.35
C VAL A 200 -0.68 -13.48 -20.94
N ARG A 201 -1.55 -14.04 -21.80
CA ARG A 201 -2.95 -14.26 -21.45
C ARG A 201 -3.09 -15.24 -20.29
N GLY A 202 -2.21 -16.25 -20.25
CA GLY A 202 -2.14 -17.21 -19.15
C GLY A 202 -1.79 -16.56 -17.82
N ALA A 203 -0.80 -15.66 -17.80
CA ALA A 203 -0.44 -14.87 -16.61
C ALA A 203 -1.62 -14.01 -16.12
N GLY A 204 -2.29 -13.29 -17.03
CA GLY A 204 -3.49 -12.52 -16.68
C GLY A 204 -4.60 -13.37 -16.10
N LEU A 205 -4.86 -14.56 -16.69
CA LEU A 205 -5.88 -15.47 -16.21
C LEU A 205 -5.54 -16.08 -14.84
N ALA A 206 -4.28 -16.46 -14.61
CA ALA A 206 -3.81 -16.95 -13.32
C ALA A 206 -3.98 -15.89 -12.23
N THR A 207 -3.64 -14.64 -12.53
CA THR A 207 -3.84 -13.51 -11.62
C THR A 207 -5.32 -13.34 -11.27
N VAL A 208 -6.21 -13.33 -12.25
CA VAL A 208 -7.66 -13.17 -12.01
C VAL A 208 -8.23 -14.30 -11.17
N ILE A 209 -7.89 -15.55 -11.48
CA ILE A 209 -8.36 -16.72 -10.71
C ILE A 209 -7.83 -16.66 -9.28
N SER A 210 -6.57 -16.32 -9.09
CA SER A 210 -5.96 -16.18 -7.76
C SER A 210 -6.64 -15.09 -6.93
N GLN A 211 -6.96 -13.95 -7.55
CA GLN A 211 -7.73 -12.89 -6.90
C GLN A 211 -9.18 -13.33 -6.60
N ALA A 212 -9.79 -14.12 -7.47
CA ALA A 212 -11.12 -14.68 -7.21
C ALA A 212 -11.12 -15.65 -6.01
N MET A 213 -10.08 -16.47 -5.86
CA MET A 213 -9.92 -17.35 -4.69
C MET A 213 -9.73 -16.56 -3.40
N SER A 214 -8.88 -15.53 -3.41
CA SER A 214 -8.71 -14.59 -2.29
C SER A 214 -10.02 -13.88 -1.96
N CYS A 215 -10.73 -13.38 -2.97
CA CYS A 215 -12.03 -12.72 -2.82
C CYS A 215 -13.06 -13.66 -2.17
N THR A 216 -13.13 -14.89 -2.62
CA THR A 216 -14.03 -15.90 -2.06
C THR A 216 -13.74 -16.11 -0.56
N TRP A 217 -12.47 -16.21 -0.18
CA TRP A 217 -12.07 -16.33 1.22
C TRP A 217 -12.51 -15.12 2.06
N VAL A 218 -12.22 -13.90 1.58
CA VAL A 218 -12.57 -12.64 2.25
C VAL A 218 -14.07 -12.50 2.41
N MET A 219 -14.83 -12.75 1.33
CA MET A 219 -16.29 -12.62 1.34
C MET A 219 -16.95 -13.72 2.18
N ALA A 220 -16.47 -14.95 2.12
CA ALA A 220 -16.96 -16.03 2.95
C ALA A 220 -16.79 -15.76 4.45
N PHE A 221 -15.66 -15.13 4.83
CA PHE A 221 -15.43 -14.71 6.21
C PHE A 221 -16.40 -13.60 6.63
N LEU A 222 -16.56 -12.53 5.84
CA LEU A 222 -17.41 -11.38 6.17
C LEU A 222 -18.92 -11.69 6.10
N LEU A 223 -19.32 -12.71 5.36
CA LEU A 223 -20.68 -13.24 5.35
C LEU A 223 -20.92 -14.26 6.46
N GLY A 224 -19.85 -14.82 7.01
CA GLY A 224 -19.86 -15.91 7.99
C GLY A 224 -20.32 -15.49 9.39
N LYS A 225 -20.29 -16.46 10.31
CA LYS A 225 -20.67 -16.25 11.72
C LYS A 225 -19.51 -15.91 12.65
N LYS A 226 -18.27 -15.95 12.15
CA LYS A 226 -17.05 -15.74 12.95
C LYS A 226 -16.56 -14.29 12.94
N THR A 227 -17.10 -13.46 12.06
CA THR A 227 -16.81 -12.01 11.98
C THR A 227 -17.71 -11.22 12.93
N TYR A 228 -17.18 -10.12 13.47
CA TYR A 228 -17.99 -9.19 14.28
C TYR A 228 -18.90 -8.33 13.40
N LEU A 229 -18.38 -7.83 12.29
CA LEU A 229 -19.13 -7.03 11.32
C LEU A 229 -19.53 -7.91 10.14
N ARG A 230 -20.82 -8.01 9.87
CA ARG A 230 -21.36 -8.82 8.78
C ARG A 230 -21.88 -7.98 7.64
N ILE A 231 -21.67 -8.48 6.42
CA ILE A 231 -22.31 -7.92 5.24
C ILE A 231 -23.81 -8.30 5.29
N LYS A 232 -24.67 -7.27 5.41
CA LYS A 232 -26.12 -7.44 5.41
C LYS A 232 -26.71 -6.67 4.24
N ARG A 233 -27.62 -7.28 3.47
CA ARG A 233 -28.26 -6.64 2.29
C ARG A 233 -28.89 -5.28 2.64
N ARG A 234 -29.53 -5.15 3.81
CA ARG A 234 -30.13 -3.88 4.26
C ARG A 234 -29.13 -2.72 4.36
N ASN A 235 -27.84 -3.03 4.61
CA ASN A 235 -26.76 -2.07 4.82
C ASN A 235 -26.03 -1.68 3.53
N MET A 236 -26.37 -2.30 2.40
CA MET A 236 -25.75 -2.04 1.09
C MET A 236 -26.31 -0.81 0.37
N ARG A 237 -27.38 -0.22 0.87
CA ARG A 237 -27.90 1.05 0.34
C ARG A 237 -26.92 2.17 0.64
N LEU A 238 -26.47 2.86 -0.40
CA LEU A 238 -25.55 3.99 -0.26
C LEU A 238 -26.20 5.14 0.51
N LYS A 239 -25.51 5.59 1.55
CA LYS A 239 -25.89 6.77 2.33
C LYS A 239 -24.80 7.82 2.23
N LYS A 240 -25.17 9.04 1.80
CA LYS A 240 -24.22 10.15 1.61
C LYS A 240 -23.41 10.44 2.88
N ASN A 241 -24.02 10.37 4.05
CA ASN A 241 -23.37 10.57 5.35
C ASN A 241 -22.35 9.46 5.73
N VAL A 242 -22.37 8.32 5.04
CA VAL A 242 -21.38 7.24 5.17
C VAL A 242 -20.33 7.32 4.07
N VAL A 243 -20.79 7.49 2.81
CA VAL A 243 -19.94 7.46 1.61
C VAL A 243 -18.96 8.62 1.60
N VAL A 244 -19.44 9.86 1.78
CA VAL A 244 -18.59 11.06 1.67
C VAL A 244 -17.45 11.05 2.70
N PRO A 245 -17.69 10.84 4.01
CA PRO A 245 -16.58 10.77 4.96
C PRO A 245 -15.65 9.58 4.74
N THR A 246 -16.16 8.45 4.21
CA THR A 246 -15.31 7.29 3.85
C THR A 246 -14.36 7.64 2.72
N LEU A 247 -14.85 8.18 1.61
CA LEU A 247 -14.02 8.58 0.48
C LEU A 247 -13.04 9.69 0.87
N THR A 248 -13.48 10.66 1.67
CA THR A 248 -12.61 11.74 2.14
C THR A 248 -11.45 11.21 2.99
N LEU A 249 -11.72 10.29 3.92
CA LEU A 249 -10.64 9.70 4.74
C LEU A 249 -9.69 8.84 3.89
N GLY A 250 -10.23 8.07 2.95
CA GLY A 250 -9.45 7.20 2.08
C GLY A 250 -8.68 7.94 0.97
N LEU A 251 -9.02 9.22 0.71
CA LEU A 251 -8.36 10.00 -0.34
C LEU A 251 -6.85 10.14 -0.11
N ALA A 252 -6.40 10.19 1.14
CA ALA A 252 -4.98 10.21 1.45
C ALA A 252 -4.26 8.94 0.97
N ALA A 253 -4.85 7.77 1.18
CA ALA A 253 -4.30 6.50 0.70
C ALA A 253 -4.30 6.43 -0.84
N PHE A 254 -5.35 6.92 -1.48
CA PHE A 254 -5.42 7.05 -2.94
C PHE A 254 -4.31 7.95 -3.48
N ILE A 255 -4.12 9.15 -2.90
CA ILE A 255 -3.07 10.09 -3.29
C ILE A 255 -1.69 9.46 -3.12
N MET A 256 -1.43 8.83 -1.98
CA MET A 256 -0.14 8.19 -1.70
C MET A 256 0.19 7.12 -2.72
N GLN A 257 -0.76 6.28 -3.09
CA GLN A 257 -0.53 5.15 -3.99
C GLN A 257 -0.51 5.58 -5.46
N SER A 258 -1.44 6.43 -5.90
CA SER A 258 -1.51 6.89 -7.29
C SER A 258 -0.37 7.84 -7.67
N SER A 259 0.15 8.60 -6.72
CA SER A 259 1.27 9.53 -6.97
C SER A 259 2.59 8.83 -7.28
N GLU A 260 2.77 7.56 -6.90
CA GLU A 260 4.03 6.83 -7.15
C GLU A 260 4.39 6.78 -8.64
N SER A 261 3.39 6.57 -9.51
CA SER A 261 3.60 6.56 -10.96
C SER A 261 4.04 7.92 -11.49
N ILE A 262 3.44 9.00 -11.01
CA ILE A 262 3.78 10.38 -11.40
C ILE A 262 5.22 10.70 -10.95
N ILE A 263 5.55 10.38 -9.71
CA ILE A 263 6.87 10.61 -9.13
C ILE A 263 7.94 9.84 -9.90
N SER A 264 7.67 8.58 -10.26
CA SER A 264 8.60 7.77 -11.06
C SER A 264 8.90 8.43 -12.41
N VAL A 265 7.88 8.96 -13.09
CA VAL A 265 8.07 9.70 -14.35
C VAL A 265 8.90 10.97 -14.13
N CYS A 266 8.64 11.74 -13.07
CA CYS A 266 9.40 12.95 -12.74
C CYS A 266 10.88 12.63 -12.47
N PHE A 267 11.17 11.60 -11.67
CA PHE A 267 12.54 11.16 -11.41
C PHE A 267 13.23 10.69 -12.70
N ASN A 268 12.60 9.81 -13.45
CA ASN A 268 13.19 9.27 -14.67
C ASN A 268 13.48 10.36 -15.71
N SER A 269 12.56 11.32 -15.89
CA SER A 269 12.75 12.46 -16.79
C SER A 269 13.95 13.34 -16.37
N SER A 270 14.07 13.65 -15.08
CA SER A 270 15.18 14.45 -14.55
C SER A 270 16.49 13.69 -14.59
N LEU A 271 16.50 12.42 -14.19
CA LEU A 271 17.71 11.59 -14.18
C LEU A 271 18.22 11.29 -15.59
N LEU A 272 17.34 11.05 -16.55
CA LEU A 272 17.73 10.85 -17.95
C LEU A 272 18.46 12.09 -18.51
N ARG A 273 17.96 13.28 -18.14
CA ARG A 273 18.56 14.56 -18.57
C ARG A 273 19.98 14.78 -18.03
N TYR A 274 20.24 14.42 -16.77
CA TYR A 274 21.50 14.75 -16.08
C TYR A 274 22.49 13.58 -16.00
N GLY A 275 22.05 12.32 -16.12
CA GLY A 275 22.88 11.14 -15.91
C GLY A 275 22.64 9.98 -16.88
N GLY A 276 21.70 10.16 -17.84
CA GLY A 276 21.42 9.13 -18.83
C GLY A 276 20.87 7.82 -18.25
N ASP A 277 21.00 6.75 -19.02
CA ASP A 277 20.43 5.43 -18.68
C ASP A 277 21.03 4.82 -17.39
N LEU A 278 22.30 5.11 -17.09
CA LEU A 278 22.95 4.65 -15.86
C LEU A 278 22.23 5.17 -14.61
N ALA A 279 21.85 6.45 -14.63
CA ALA A 279 21.14 7.07 -13.50
C ALA A 279 19.70 6.52 -13.35
N VAL A 280 19.00 6.32 -14.45
CA VAL A 280 17.64 5.72 -14.45
C VAL A 280 17.72 4.26 -13.96
N GLY A 281 18.74 3.50 -14.42
CA GLY A 281 18.96 2.14 -13.95
C GLY A 281 19.26 2.07 -12.44
N ALA A 282 20.09 2.98 -11.93
CA ALA A 282 20.34 3.10 -10.50
C ALA A 282 19.04 3.42 -9.74
N MET A 283 18.22 4.37 -10.21
CA MET A 283 16.95 4.72 -9.56
C MET A 283 15.99 3.53 -9.43
N THR A 284 15.96 2.65 -10.43
CA THR A 284 15.17 1.41 -10.37
C THR A 284 15.62 0.51 -9.21
N ILE A 285 16.92 0.41 -8.96
CA ILE A 285 17.46 -0.33 -7.81
C ILE A 285 17.09 0.37 -6.50
N LEU A 286 17.30 1.69 -6.41
CA LEU A 286 17.03 2.49 -5.21
C LEU A 286 15.56 2.41 -4.80
N THR A 287 14.64 2.55 -5.74
CA THR A 287 13.19 2.43 -5.48
C THR A 287 12.80 1.02 -5.05
N SER A 288 13.43 -0.01 -5.60
CA SER A 288 13.20 -1.40 -5.17
C SER A 288 13.65 -1.61 -3.72
N VAL A 289 14.84 -1.13 -3.35
CA VAL A 289 15.33 -1.17 -1.96
C VAL A 289 14.38 -0.42 -1.03
N MET A 290 13.91 0.78 -1.43
CA MET A 290 12.98 1.57 -0.65
C MET A 290 11.61 0.87 -0.46
N GLN A 291 11.10 0.22 -1.50
CA GLN A 291 9.86 -0.57 -1.39
C GLN A 291 10.00 -1.68 -0.36
N PHE A 292 11.09 -2.46 -0.40
CA PHE A 292 11.36 -3.48 0.63
C PHE A 292 11.45 -2.87 2.04
N ALA A 293 12.11 -1.73 2.16
CA ALA A 293 12.25 -1.00 3.42
C ALA A 293 10.90 -0.56 4.02
N MET A 294 9.93 -0.24 3.16
CA MET A 294 8.61 0.24 3.58
C MET A 294 7.66 -0.87 4.06
N LEU A 295 7.83 -2.13 3.63
CA LEU A 295 6.89 -3.21 3.94
C LEU A 295 6.68 -3.43 5.45
N PRO A 296 7.74 -3.53 6.29
CA PRO A 296 7.55 -3.68 7.73
C PRO A 296 6.90 -2.46 8.38
N LEU A 297 7.25 -1.23 7.97
CA LEU A 297 6.66 -0.01 8.52
C LEU A 297 5.16 0.07 8.24
N GLN A 298 4.75 -0.26 7.01
CA GLN A 298 3.34 -0.30 6.64
C GLN A 298 2.60 -1.41 7.37
N GLY A 299 3.19 -2.59 7.48
CA GLY A 299 2.60 -3.72 8.21
C GLY A 299 2.43 -3.44 9.70
N LEU A 300 3.42 -2.81 10.35
CA LEU A 300 3.35 -2.38 11.74
C LEU A 300 2.22 -1.37 11.94
N GLY A 301 2.10 -0.38 11.06
CA GLY A 301 1.04 0.62 11.14
C GLY A 301 -0.35 0.02 10.91
N GLN A 302 -0.50 -0.89 9.95
CA GLN A 302 -1.76 -1.61 9.71
C GLN A 302 -2.15 -2.49 10.92
N GLY A 303 -1.17 -3.05 11.63
CA GLY A 303 -1.41 -3.79 12.87
C GLY A 303 -1.80 -2.90 14.05
N ALA A 304 -1.27 -1.68 14.13
CA ALA A 304 -1.61 -0.70 15.16
C ALA A 304 -2.98 -0.04 14.93
N GLN A 305 -3.39 0.11 13.68
CA GLN A 305 -4.61 0.83 13.30
C GLN A 305 -5.88 0.34 14.01
N PRO A 306 -6.18 -0.97 14.07
CA PRO A 306 -7.37 -1.45 14.79
C PRO A 306 -7.34 -1.10 16.28
N ILE A 307 -6.17 -1.15 16.92
CA ILE A 307 -6.01 -0.84 18.35
C ILE A 307 -6.31 0.64 18.59
N ILE A 308 -5.72 1.52 17.79
CA ILE A 308 -5.93 2.98 17.90
C ILE A 308 -7.38 3.33 17.62
N SER A 309 -7.95 2.86 16.50
CA SER A 309 -9.31 3.20 16.08
C SER A 309 -10.36 2.72 17.09
N TYR A 310 -10.23 1.49 17.59
CA TYR A 310 -11.16 0.95 18.59
C TYR A 310 -11.11 1.74 19.90
N ASN A 311 -9.91 1.97 20.43
CA ASN A 311 -9.73 2.67 21.70
C ASN A 311 -10.05 4.16 21.59
N TYR A 312 -9.88 4.77 20.42
CA TYR A 312 -10.38 6.13 20.15
C TYR A 312 -11.91 6.17 20.24
N GLY A 313 -12.61 5.23 19.60
CA GLY A 313 -14.05 5.10 19.72
C GLY A 313 -14.55 4.83 21.14
N ALA A 314 -13.79 4.04 21.90
CA ALA A 314 -14.09 3.72 23.31
C ALA A 314 -13.66 4.81 24.30
N HIS A 315 -13.20 5.98 23.85
CA HIS A 315 -12.68 7.09 24.68
C HIS A 315 -11.54 6.68 25.63
N ASN A 316 -10.71 5.70 25.24
CA ASN A 316 -9.59 5.23 26.04
C ASN A 316 -8.27 5.91 25.62
N ALA A 317 -8.11 7.17 26.00
CA ALA A 317 -6.94 8.00 25.67
C ALA A 317 -5.61 7.37 26.08
N LYS A 318 -5.57 6.70 27.24
CA LYS A 318 -4.35 6.04 27.76
C LYS A 318 -3.85 4.98 26.77
N ARG A 319 -4.72 4.12 26.27
CA ARG A 319 -4.34 3.04 25.33
C ARG A 319 -3.97 3.58 23.95
N VAL A 320 -4.64 4.65 23.50
CA VAL A 320 -4.28 5.33 22.24
C VAL A 320 -2.86 5.90 22.34
N LYS A 321 -2.53 6.62 23.44
CA LYS A 321 -1.19 7.16 23.71
C LYS A 321 -0.12 6.05 23.77
N GLU A 322 -0.42 4.98 24.49
CA GLU A 322 0.49 3.82 24.64
C GLU A 322 0.75 3.11 23.30
N THR A 323 -0.30 2.87 22.51
CA THR A 323 -0.19 2.23 21.19
C THR A 323 0.63 3.08 20.23
N PHE A 324 0.34 4.38 20.15
CA PHE A 324 1.10 5.30 19.31
C PHE A 324 2.57 5.38 19.73
N GLY A 325 2.84 5.54 21.04
CA GLY A 325 4.20 5.59 21.56
C GLY A 325 5.00 4.32 21.25
N LEU A 326 4.37 3.15 21.37
CA LEU A 326 5.00 1.88 21.01
C LEU A 326 5.23 1.75 19.51
N LEU A 327 4.25 2.14 18.68
CA LEU A 327 4.39 2.15 17.22
C LEU A 327 5.56 3.02 16.77
N VAL A 328 5.67 4.25 17.30
CA VAL A 328 6.80 5.14 16.99
C VAL A 328 8.12 4.53 17.40
N LYS A 329 8.23 3.95 18.61
CA LYS A 329 9.46 3.31 19.10
C LYS A 329 9.89 2.16 18.18
N VAL A 330 8.97 1.27 17.81
CA VAL A 330 9.29 0.12 16.96
C VAL A 330 9.64 0.56 15.54
N ASN A 331 8.88 1.49 14.97
CA ASN A 331 9.17 2.04 13.64
C ASN A 331 10.53 2.76 13.61
N LEU A 332 10.84 3.53 14.64
CA LEU A 332 12.11 4.25 14.73
C LEU A 332 13.29 3.29 14.89
N CYS A 333 13.19 2.30 15.78
CA CYS A 333 14.22 1.27 15.92
C CYS A 333 14.48 0.54 14.61
N TYR A 334 13.43 0.11 13.90
CA TYR A 334 13.54 -0.52 12.60
C TYR A 334 14.19 0.40 11.56
N SER A 335 13.74 1.65 11.47
CA SER A 335 14.27 2.64 10.51
C SER A 335 15.74 2.95 10.76
N ILE A 336 16.18 3.07 12.02
CA ILE A 336 17.58 3.29 12.39
C ILE A 336 18.44 2.09 12.01
N ILE A 337 18.00 0.86 12.35
CA ILE A 337 18.74 -0.37 12.02
C ILE A 337 18.91 -0.49 10.51
N LEU A 338 17.82 -0.32 9.76
CA LEU A 338 17.85 -0.41 8.31
C LEU A 338 18.74 0.68 7.70
N TRP A 339 18.63 1.91 8.17
CA TRP A 339 19.48 3.03 7.74
C TRP A 339 20.96 2.73 7.97
N LEU A 340 21.32 2.23 9.15
CA LEU A 340 22.70 1.81 9.45
C LEU A 340 23.18 0.72 8.48
N CYS A 341 22.35 -0.30 8.23
CA CYS A 341 22.68 -1.36 7.27
C CYS A 341 22.94 -0.80 5.86
N VAL A 342 22.08 0.09 5.38
CA VAL A 342 22.22 0.71 4.05
C VAL A 342 23.43 1.64 3.98
N GLN A 343 23.70 2.44 5.02
CA GLN A 343 24.84 3.36 5.03
C GLN A 343 26.19 2.65 5.16
N LEU A 344 26.25 1.56 5.94
CA LEU A 344 27.48 0.78 6.13
C LEU A 344 27.72 -0.20 4.97
N PHE A 345 26.68 -0.85 4.46
CA PHE A 345 26.78 -1.91 3.47
C PHE A 345 25.97 -1.65 2.18
N PRO A 346 26.06 -0.45 1.55
CA PRO A 346 25.23 -0.13 0.37
C PRO A 346 25.49 -1.07 -0.80
N GLY A 347 26.73 -1.55 -0.91
CA GLY A 347 27.13 -2.49 -1.95
C GLY A 347 26.36 -3.80 -1.91
N THR A 348 26.07 -4.33 -0.74
CA THR A 348 25.29 -5.56 -0.59
C THR A 348 23.87 -5.39 -1.14
N PHE A 349 23.22 -4.27 -0.86
CA PHE A 349 21.87 -3.98 -1.37
C PHE A 349 21.87 -3.79 -2.90
N VAL A 350 22.84 -3.06 -3.46
CA VAL A 350 22.92 -2.83 -4.91
C VAL A 350 23.30 -4.11 -5.65
N SER A 351 24.22 -4.91 -5.11
CA SER A 351 24.67 -6.16 -5.74
C SER A 351 23.58 -7.25 -5.82
N MET A 352 22.51 -7.13 -5.04
CA MET A 352 21.33 -8.02 -5.17
C MET A 352 20.61 -7.84 -6.51
N PHE A 353 20.78 -6.69 -7.18
CA PHE A 353 20.06 -6.32 -8.40
C PHE A 353 20.93 -6.25 -9.63
N THR A 354 22.25 -6.06 -9.49
CA THR A 354 23.16 -5.93 -10.60
C THR A 354 24.56 -6.46 -10.29
N SER A 355 25.19 -7.05 -11.30
CA SER A 355 26.63 -7.42 -11.30
C SER A 355 27.47 -6.45 -12.12
N ASP A 356 26.88 -5.45 -12.79
CA ASP A 356 27.61 -4.44 -13.54
C ASP A 356 28.43 -3.54 -12.61
N ALA A 357 29.74 -3.46 -12.83
CA ALA A 357 30.67 -2.75 -11.94
C ALA A 357 30.44 -1.24 -11.91
N GLN A 358 30.05 -0.65 -13.05
CA GLN A 358 29.82 0.78 -13.16
C GLN A 358 28.51 1.16 -12.41
N LEU A 359 27.43 0.41 -12.66
CA LEU A 359 26.15 0.61 -12.00
C LEU A 359 26.26 0.32 -10.50
N LEU A 360 27.05 -0.69 -10.10
CA LEU A 360 27.30 -1.01 -8.69
C LEU A 360 28.00 0.15 -7.97
N THR A 361 29.06 0.72 -8.57
CA THR A 361 29.83 1.82 -7.96
C THR A 361 28.98 3.10 -7.85
N PHE A 362 28.29 3.44 -8.91
CA PHE A 362 27.38 4.58 -8.94
C PHE A 362 26.20 4.40 -7.98
N GLY A 363 25.54 3.24 -8.01
CA GLY A 363 24.39 2.91 -7.19
C GLY A 363 24.66 2.94 -5.68
N LYS A 364 25.89 2.56 -5.24
CA LYS A 364 26.31 2.69 -3.83
C LYS A 364 26.23 4.14 -3.32
N SER A 365 26.76 5.08 -4.10
CA SER A 365 26.76 6.49 -3.75
C SER A 365 25.35 7.08 -3.80
N ALA A 366 24.60 6.77 -4.85
CA ALA A 366 23.22 7.20 -5.03
C ALA A 366 22.30 6.66 -3.92
N LEU A 367 22.45 5.38 -3.51
CA LEU A 367 21.65 4.76 -2.46
C LEU A 367 21.88 5.41 -1.10
N ARG A 368 23.12 5.73 -0.75
CA ARG A 368 23.43 6.44 0.49
C ARG A 368 22.75 7.79 0.56
N ILE A 369 22.72 8.55 -0.53
CA ILE A 369 22.07 9.85 -0.61
C ILE A 369 20.55 9.67 -0.54
N TYR A 370 19.99 8.80 -1.38
CA TYR A 370 18.56 8.59 -1.49
C TYR A 370 17.91 8.17 -0.18
N MET A 371 18.57 7.30 0.61
CA MET A 371 18.10 6.82 1.90
C MET A 371 18.74 7.55 3.10
N ALA A 372 19.34 8.73 2.91
CA ALA A 372 20.09 9.44 3.97
C ALA A 372 19.25 9.73 5.22
N VAL A 373 17.96 9.98 5.08
CA VAL A 373 17.03 10.39 6.17
C VAL A 373 16.08 9.27 6.58
N MET A 374 16.28 8.05 6.07
CA MET A 374 15.42 6.91 6.38
C MET A 374 15.28 6.64 7.89
N PHE A 375 16.29 7.00 8.69
CA PHE A 375 16.30 6.75 10.15
C PHE A 375 15.17 7.47 10.90
N VAL A 376 14.64 8.60 10.43
CA VAL A 376 13.50 9.32 11.03
C VAL A 376 12.19 9.09 10.30
N PHE A 377 12.21 8.47 9.13
CA PHE A 377 11.04 8.31 8.29
C PHE A 377 9.93 7.47 8.94
N GLY A 378 10.31 6.54 9.82
CA GLY A 378 9.36 5.75 10.62
C GLY A 378 8.40 6.59 11.46
N ILE A 379 8.80 7.80 11.86
CA ILE A 379 7.94 8.75 12.59
C ILE A 379 6.81 9.25 11.68
N GLN A 380 7.13 9.64 10.44
CA GLN A 380 6.12 10.09 9.49
C GLN A 380 5.08 9.00 9.19
N VAL A 381 5.54 7.76 8.98
CA VAL A 381 4.64 6.62 8.73
C VAL A 381 3.72 6.40 9.93
N ALA A 382 4.24 6.45 11.15
CA ALA A 382 3.44 6.32 12.37
C ALA A 382 2.39 7.43 12.50
N CYS A 383 2.77 8.69 12.26
CA CYS A 383 1.85 9.84 12.29
C CYS A 383 0.75 9.70 11.23
N GLN A 384 1.12 9.39 9.97
CA GLN A 384 0.19 9.25 8.85
C GLN A 384 -0.86 8.17 9.10
N LEU A 385 -0.43 6.99 9.54
CA LEU A 385 -1.33 5.87 9.82
C LEU A 385 -2.21 6.14 11.05
N THR A 386 -1.70 6.86 12.04
CA THR A 386 -2.46 7.25 13.22
C THR A 386 -3.51 8.31 12.87
N PHE A 387 -3.24 9.27 12.00
CA PHE A 387 -4.28 10.19 11.50
C PHE A 387 -5.43 9.45 10.85
N SER A 388 -5.14 8.45 10.02
CA SER A 388 -6.15 7.60 9.39
C SER A 388 -6.92 6.79 10.45
N ALA A 389 -6.22 6.24 11.45
CA ALA A 389 -6.83 5.47 12.53
C ALA A 389 -7.76 6.30 13.42
N LEU A 390 -7.45 7.58 13.64
CA LEU A 390 -8.29 8.54 14.38
C LEU A 390 -9.44 9.13 13.53
N GLY A 391 -9.52 8.76 12.24
CA GLY A 391 -10.51 9.32 11.32
C GLY A 391 -10.26 10.77 10.90
N ASN A 392 -9.05 11.29 11.14
CA ASN A 392 -8.69 12.68 10.79
C ASN A 392 -8.29 12.79 9.32
N ALA A 393 -9.29 12.85 8.44
CA ALA A 393 -9.11 12.92 6.99
C ALA A 393 -8.30 14.15 6.56
N LYS A 394 -8.57 15.33 7.15
CA LYS A 394 -7.88 16.58 6.77
C LYS A 394 -6.38 16.49 7.01
N ALA A 395 -5.96 16.08 8.19
CA ALA A 395 -4.56 15.94 8.52
C ALA A 395 -3.87 14.85 7.66
N SER A 396 -4.54 13.73 7.44
CA SER A 396 -4.03 12.64 6.59
C SER A 396 -3.78 13.09 5.15
N ILE A 397 -4.74 13.80 4.54
CA ILE A 397 -4.61 14.36 3.18
C ILE A 397 -3.50 15.42 3.14
N MET A 398 -3.46 16.32 4.13
CA MET A 398 -2.42 17.37 4.17
C MET A 398 -1.01 16.78 4.16
N VAL A 399 -0.75 15.75 4.97
CA VAL A 399 0.56 15.09 5.00
C VAL A 399 0.87 14.41 3.67
N ALA A 400 -0.11 13.71 3.07
CA ALA A 400 0.08 13.04 1.79
C ALA A 400 0.40 14.03 0.65
N VAL A 401 -0.38 15.12 0.53
CA VAL A 401 -0.20 16.15 -0.51
C VAL A 401 1.10 16.93 -0.28
N MET A 402 1.38 17.31 0.97
CA MET A 402 2.60 18.04 1.30
C MET A 402 3.84 17.29 0.85
N ARG A 403 3.97 16.01 1.24
CA ARG A 403 5.15 15.19 0.90
C ARG A 403 5.30 14.99 -0.61
N LYS A 404 4.25 14.54 -1.29
CA LYS A 404 4.33 14.06 -2.66
C LYS A 404 4.29 15.19 -3.70
N PHE A 405 3.36 16.12 -3.57
CA PHE A 405 3.10 17.14 -4.59
C PHE A 405 3.76 18.48 -4.27
N ILE A 406 3.79 18.90 -3.01
CA ILE A 406 4.32 20.22 -2.64
C ILE A 406 5.83 20.19 -2.43
N LEU A 407 6.36 19.10 -1.86
CA LEU A 407 7.79 18.98 -1.58
C LEU A 407 8.51 18.18 -2.68
N LEU A 408 8.20 16.89 -2.85
CA LEU A 408 9.03 15.98 -3.64
C LEU A 408 9.08 16.38 -5.13
N ILE A 409 7.93 16.52 -5.79
CA ILE A 409 7.91 16.83 -7.23
C ILE A 409 8.64 18.16 -7.55
N PRO A 410 8.39 19.27 -6.86
CA PRO A 410 9.16 20.50 -7.12
C PRO A 410 10.66 20.36 -6.84
N LEU A 411 11.05 19.63 -5.77
CA LEU A 411 12.45 19.44 -5.43
C LEU A 411 13.22 18.62 -6.46
N ILE A 412 12.59 17.64 -7.11
CA ILE A 412 13.20 16.87 -8.21
C ILE A 412 13.72 17.79 -9.32
N TYR A 413 12.99 18.86 -9.62
CA TYR A 413 13.38 19.82 -10.68
C TYR A 413 14.18 21.00 -10.15
N LEU A 414 13.92 21.47 -8.93
CA LEU A 414 14.56 22.67 -8.36
C LEU A 414 16.01 22.40 -7.90
N LEU A 415 16.25 21.29 -7.20
CA LEU A 415 17.57 21.01 -6.60
C LEU A 415 18.69 20.89 -7.64
N PRO A 416 18.52 20.29 -8.83
CA PRO A 416 19.57 20.30 -9.85
C PRO A 416 20.01 21.67 -10.31
N HIS A 417 19.13 22.68 -10.25
CA HIS A 417 19.46 24.07 -10.59
C HIS A 417 20.20 24.77 -9.44
N LEU A 418 19.86 24.44 -8.19
CA LEU A 418 20.54 24.99 -7.01
C LEU A 418 21.95 24.41 -6.82
N PHE A 419 22.12 23.12 -7.13
CA PHE A 419 23.38 22.39 -7.01
C PHE A 419 24.04 22.15 -8.38
N ALA A 420 24.28 23.23 -9.14
CA ALA A 420 24.81 23.18 -10.51
C ALA A 420 26.15 22.43 -10.68
N LYS A 421 26.94 22.29 -9.60
CA LYS A 421 28.20 21.53 -9.62
C LYS A 421 27.99 20.01 -9.75
N ASN A 422 26.90 19.48 -9.24
CA ASN A 422 26.56 18.06 -9.33
C ASN A 422 25.04 17.88 -9.41
N PRO A 423 24.42 18.26 -10.55
CA PRO A 423 22.98 18.25 -10.71
C PRO A 423 22.39 16.83 -10.64
N LEU A 424 23.17 15.83 -11.07
CA LEU A 424 22.72 14.43 -11.04
C LEU A 424 22.49 13.95 -9.60
N MET A 425 23.44 14.16 -8.70
CA MET A 425 23.26 13.77 -7.29
C MET A 425 22.22 14.62 -6.58
N ALA A 426 22.00 15.86 -7.03
CA ALA A 426 20.93 16.71 -6.51
C ALA A 426 19.53 16.17 -6.81
N VAL A 427 19.33 15.45 -7.92
CA VAL A 427 18.04 14.75 -8.18
C VAL A 427 17.78 13.71 -7.10
N TYR A 428 18.75 12.87 -6.75
CA TYR A 428 18.60 11.88 -5.68
C TYR A 428 18.42 12.52 -4.30
N LEU A 429 18.99 13.71 -4.09
CA LEU A 429 18.84 14.48 -2.84
C LEU A 429 17.41 15.00 -2.64
N ALA A 430 16.59 15.03 -3.69
CA ALA A 430 15.19 15.48 -3.58
C ALA A 430 14.37 14.63 -2.58
N GLU A 431 14.56 13.32 -2.57
CA GLU A 431 13.86 12.41 -1.64
C GLU A 431 14.20 12.71 -0.17
N PRO A 432 15.48 12.69 0.28
CA PRO A 432 15.80 12.96 1.69
C PRO A 432 15.46 14.38 2.13
N VAL A 433 15.52 15.37 1.26
CA VAL A 433 15.08 16.75 1.59
C VAL A 433 13.56 16.79 1.77
N ALA A 434 12.82 16.21 0.84
CA ALA A 434 11.35 16.12 0.95
C ALA A 434 10.94 15.34 2.20
N ASP A 435 11.61 14.23 2.51
CA ASP A 435 11.33 13.41 3.68
C ASP A 435 11.61 14.15 4.99
N THR A 436 12.74 14.88 5.07
CA THR A 436 13.07 15.70 6.25
C THR A 436 11.98 16.73 6.52
N LEU A 437 11.62 17.52 5.50
CA LEU A 437 10.60 18.55 5.63
C LEU A 437 9.23 17.93 5.95
N SER A 438 8.92 16.79 5.34
CA SER A 438 7.67 16.07 5.58
C SER A 438 7.60 15.49 6.99
N VAL A 439 8.69 14.95 7.53
CA VAL A 439 8.76 14.46 8.92
C VAL A 439 8.52 15.61 9.91
N ILE A 440 9.17 16.76 9.69
CA ILE A 440 8.98 17.95 10.53
C ILE A 440 7.52 18.41 10.47
N PHE A 441 6.97 18.53 9.26
CA PHE A 441 5.58 18.95 9.07
C PHE A 441 4.59 17.96 9.71
N ALA A 442 4.73 16.66 9.43
CA ALA A 442 3.86 15.63 9.96
C ALA A 442 3.92 15.53 11.48
N SER A 443 5.12 15.62 12.08
CA SER A 443 5.31 15.59 13.54
C SER A 443 4.70 16.80 14.21
N THR A 444 4.88 17.99 13.64
CA THR A 444 4.32 19.24 14.16
C THR A 444 2.79 19.20 14.10
N LEU A 445 2.23 18.88 12.93
CA LEU A 445 0.79 18.75 12.74
C LEU A 445 0.21 17.70 13.70
N PHE A 446 0.93 16.57 13.85
CA PHE A 446 0.50 15.49 14.72
C PHE A 446 0.47 15.93 16.20
N ALA A 447 1.48 16.63 16.68
CA ALA A 447 1.51 17.11 18.06
C ALA A 447 0.28 17.95 18.41
N PHE A 448 -0.16 18.84 17.50
CA PHE A 448 -1.35 19.66 17.70
C PHE A 448 -2.65 18.84 17.60
N GLN A 449 -2.82 18.05 16.55
CA GLN A 449 -4.04 17.32 16.29
C GLN A 449 -4.26 16.16 17.27
N PHE A 450 -3.16 15.47 17.64
CA PHE A 450 -3.22 14.38 18.60
C PHE A 450 -3.57 14.87 20.01
N LYS A 451 -3.00 16.01 20.43
CA LYS A 451 -3.34 16.64 21.70
C LYS A 451 -4.83 17.02 21.75
N LYS A 452 -5.39 17.52 20.64
CA LYS A 452 -6.82 17.81 20.50
C LYS A 452 -7.66 16.54 20.61
N ALA A 453 -7.31 15.50 19.86
CA ALA A 453 -8.03 14.21 19.89
C ALA A 453 -8.00 13.56 21.29
N VAL A 454 -6.87 13.70 22.01
CA VAL A 454 -6.75 13.20 23.39
C VAL A 454 -7.67 13.96 24.35
N ARG A 455 -7.73 15.28 24.27
CA ARG A 455 -8.65 16.09 25.08
C ARG A 455 -10.12 15.73 24.83
N GLU A 456 -10.49 15.58 23.56
CA GLU A 456 -11.85 15.15 23.19
C GLU A 456 -12.21 13.78 23.80
N MET A 457 -11.23 12.86 23.93
CA MET A 457 -11.45 11.56 24.59
C MET A 457 -11.54 11.68 26.12
N GLU A 458 -10.83 12.63 26.73
CA GLU A 458 -10.81 12.88 28.17
C GLU A 458 -11.98 13.76 28.64
N GLY A 459 -12.78 14.30 27.69
CA GLY A 459 -13.95 15.13 27.98
C GLY A 459 -13.62 16.59 28.31
N GLU A 460 -12.43 17.07 27.91
CA GLU A 460 -11.92 18.42 28.11
C GLU A 460 -12.14 19.33 26.89
#